data_3884a446bc15a1c4d25e8980977a9fb7
#
_entry.id   3884a446bc15a1c4d25e8980977a9fb7
#
_cell.length_a   1.000
_cell.length_b   1.000
_cell.length_c   1.000
_cell.angle_alpha   90.00
_cell.angle_beta   90.00
_cell.angle_gamma   90.00
#
_symmetry.space_group_name_H-M   'P 1'
#
loop_
_entity.id
_entity.type
_entity.pdbx_description
1 polymer ?
#
loop_
_entity_poly.entity_id
_entity_poly.type
_entity_poly.pdbx_seq_one_letter_code
_entity_poly.pdbx_strand_id
1 'polypeptide(L)'
;MNASETPPGPVGAPDEPVIHSSARGGLRDSVLGTRNLMTVAALGVVGSILVVPLSYLSVVVAVSPRGILIMCALMGAWIIPYLLPGVIVNKPGAFVIGGLVMGVISAFLTPQGPTAILGNVIGACYVGAPVALFLYRRWTWWVYAASGVIFGGLNAATYSGGFQIALTGRQTALGIAFADRKSVV
;
A
#
# COMPACT_ATOMS: atom_id res chain seq x y z
N MET A 1 -69.54 21.50 30.78
CA MET A 1 -68.58 20.55 31.32
C MET A 1 -68.41 19.45 30.29
N ASN A 2 -67.46 19.58 29.40
CA ASN A 2 -67.13 18.54 28.40
C ASN A 2 -65.82 17.92 28.75
N ALA A 3 -65.89 16.71 29.22
CA ALA A 3 -64.71 15.85 29.40
C ALA A 3 -64.25 15.41 28.00
N SER A 4 -63.09 15.86 27.57
CA SER A 4 -62.41 15.38 26.38
C SER A 4 -61.80 14.00 26.69
N GLU A 5 -62.46 12.95 26.23
CA GLU A 5 -61.84 11.63 26.20
C GLU A 5 -60.72 11.60 25.16
N THR A 6 -59.51 11.48 25.65
CA THR A 6 -58.35 11.20 24.82
C THR A 6 -58.41 9.75 24.31
N PRO A 7 -58.38 9.49 23.01
CA PRO A 7 -58.42 8.12 22.52
C PRO A 7 -57.19 7.35 23.02
N PRO A 8 -57.36 6.06 23.38
CA PRO A 8 -56.21 5.23 23.79
C PRO A 8 -55.23 5.09 22.60
N GLY A 9 -53.95 5.38 22.87
CA GLY A 9 -52.88 5.21 21.90
C GLY A 9 -52.78 3.73 21.43
N PRO A 10 -52.24 3.51 20.25
CA PRO A 10 -52.11 2.15 19.73
C PRO A 10 -51.33 1.27 20.69
N VAL A 11 -51.97 0.15 21.07
CA VAL A 11 -51.39 -0.93 21.87
C VAL A 11 -50.12 -1.38 21.19
N GLY A 12 -48.99 -1.32 21.93
CA GLY A 12 -47.65 -1.56 21.43
C GLY A 12 -47.57 -2.84 20.58
N ALA A 13 -47.13 -2.67 19.36
CA ALA A 13 -46.61 -3.76 18.59
C ALA A 13 -45.46 -4.44 19.37
N PRO A 14 -45.37 -5.78 19.42
CA PRO A 14 -44.27 -6.45 20.10
C PRO A 14 -42.96 -5.89 19.55
N ASP A 15 -42.07 -5.50 20.47
CA ASP A 15 -40.73 -5.03 20.16
C ASP A 15 -40.03 -6.08 19.26
N GLU A 16 -40.08 -5.88 17.95
CA GLU A 16 -39.24 -6.63 17.05
C GLU A 16 -37.78 -6.37 17.46
N PRO A 17 -36.98 -7.42 17.68
CA PRO A 17 -35.59 -7.24 18.01
C PRO A 17 -34.93 -6.45 16.88
N VAL A 18 -34.66 -5.17 17.11
CA VAL A 18 -33.87 -4.34 16.21
C VAL A 18 -32.47 -4.95 16.15
N ILE A 19 -32.25 -5.82 15.18
CA ILE A 19 -30.95 -6.38 14.89
C ILE A 19 -30.09 -5.20 14.45
N HIS A 20 -29.39 -4.62 15.40
CA HIS A 20 -28.39 -3.60 15.11
C HIS A 20 -27.32 -4.22 14.22
N SER A 21 -27.36 -3.94 12.93
CA SER A 21 -26.38 -4.38 11.94
C SER A 21 -25.04 -3.63 12.06
N SER A 22 -24.60 -3.34 13.28
CA SER A 22 -23.35 -2.64 13.57
C SER A 22 -22.11 -3.36 12.99
N ALA A 23 -22.16 -4.69 12.88
CA ALA A 23 -21.08 -5.48 12.28
C ALA A 23 -20.94 -5.22 10.75
N ARG A 24 -22.05 -4.97 10.05
CA ARG A 24 -22.02 -4.66 8.60
C ARG A 24 -21.48 -3.26 8.29
N GLY A 25 -21.67 -2.29 9.18
CA GLY A 25 -21.12 -0.95 9.04
C GLY A 25 -19.58 -0.97 9.07
N GLY A 26 -18.99 -1.72 10.01
CA GLY A 26 -17.54 -1.82 10.16
C GLY A 26 -16.85 -2.48 8.96
N LEU A 27 -17.45 -3.50 8.35
CA LEU A 27 -16.89 -4.16 7.16
C LEU A 27 -17.01 -3.29 5.90
N ARG A 28 -18.08 -2.52 5.74
CA ARG A 28 -18.22 -1.58 4.62
C ARG A 28 -17.20 -0.45 4.66
N ASP A 29 -16.81 -0.05 5.87
CA ASP A 29 -15.84 1.02 6.06
C ASP A 29 -14.38 0.51 6.11
N SER A 30 -14.17 -0.80 6.13
CA SER A 30 -12.86 -1.43 6.04
C SER A 30 -12.36 -1.51 4.59
N VAL A 31 -11.07 -1.83 4.42
CA VAL A 31 -10.48 -2.11 3.11
C VAL A 31 -11.13 -3.32 2.43
N LEU A 32 -11.69 -4.24 3.21
CA LEU A 32 -12.40 -5.44 2.73
C LEU A 32 -13.83 -5.13 2.24
N GLY A 33 -14.33 -3.90 2.41
CA GLY A 33 -15.58 -3.48 1.77
C GLY A 33 -15.46 -3.59 0.25
N THR A 34 -16.46 -4.17 -0.42
CA THR A 34 -16.42 -4.49 -1.87
C THR A 34 -15.94 -3.32 -2.73
N ARG A 35 -16.39 -2.11 -2.45
CA ARG A 35 -15.99 -0.91 -3.19
C ARG A 35 -14.51 -0.59 -3.00
N ASN A 36 -14.03 -0.62 -1.76
CA ASN A 36 -12.62 -0.32 -1.44
C ASN A 36 -11.71 -1.39 -2.01
N LEU A 37 -12.10 -2.67 -1.89
CA LEU A 37 -11.35 -3.79 -2.43
C LEU A 37 -11.22 -3.72 -3.95
N MET A 38 -12.32 -3.43 -4.67
CA MET A 38 -12.29 -3.23 -6.12
C MET A 38 -11.38 -2.07 -6.51
N THR A 39 -11.45 -0.96 -5.77
CA THR A 39 -10.59 0.21 -6.03
C THR A 39 -9.11 -0.14 -5.81
N VAL A 40 -8.77 -0.83 -4.70
CA VAL A 40 -7.40 -1.26 -4.42
C VAL A 40 -6.91 -2.24 -5.48
N ALA A 41 -7.75 -3.19 -5.90
CA ALA A 41 -7.39 -4.14 -6.95
C ALA A 41 -7.14 -3.43 -8.30
N ALA A 42 -7.99 -2.50 -8.69
CA ALA A 42 -7.81 -1.69 -9.90
C ALA A 42 -6.52 -0.88 -9.85
N LEU A 43 -6.22 -0.25 -8.70
CA LEU A 43 -4.96 0.48 -8.49
C LEU A 43 -3.75 -0.44 -8.49
N GLY A 44 -3.88 -1.68 -8.00
CA GLY A 44 -2.85 -2.71 -8.12
C GLY A 44 -2.56 -3.09 -9.58
N VAL A 45 -3.60 -3.20 -10.41
CA VAL A 45 -3.44 -3.43 -11.86
C VAL A 45 -2.73 -2.23 -12.51
N VAL A 46 -3.14 -1.01 -12.22
CA VAL A 46 -2.46 0.20 -12.71
C VAL A 46 -1.02 0.26 -12.22
N GLY A 47 -0.77 -0.08 -10.95
CA GLY A 47 0.57 -0.16 -10.39
C GLY A 47 1.46 -1.18 -11.11
N SER A 48 0.90 -2.32 -11.54
CA SER A 48 1.65 -3.34 -12.26
C SER A 48 2.16 -2.87 -13.64
N ILE A 49 1.47 -1.91 -14.27
CA ILE A 49 1.93 -1.29 -15.53
C ILE A 49 3.27 -0.58 -15.34
N LEU A 50 3.54 -0.08 -14.13
CA LEU A 50 4.83 0.52 -13.79
C LEU A 50 5.82 -0.53 -13.26
N VAL A 51 5.36 -1.45 -12.42
CA VAL A 51 6.21 -2.48 -11.80
C VAL A 51 6.84 -3.42 -12.83
N VAL A 52 6.07 -3.86 -13.82
CA VAL A 52 6.56 -4.82 -14.83
C VAL A 52 7.74 -4.25 -15.61
N PRO A 53 7.66 -3.09 -16.30
CA PRO A 53 8.81 -2.55 -17.02
C PRO A 53 9.98 -2.17 -16.09
N LEU A 54 9.70 -1.70 -14.86
CA LEU A 54 10.75 -1.43 -13.88
C LEU A 54 11.50 -2.72 -13.49
N SER A 55 10.81 -3.86 -13.41
CA SER A 55 11.44 -5.16 -13.13
C SER A 55 12.42 -5.56 -14.21
N TYR A 56 12.03 -5.45 -15.49
CA TYR A 56 12.93 -5.73 -16.62
C TYR A 56 14.12 -4.78 -16.65
N LEU A 57 13.85 -3.48 -16.44
CA LEU A 57 14.90 -2.46 -16.43
C LEU A 57 15.91 -2.72 -15.29
N SER A 58 15.43 -3.16 -14.13
CA SER A 58 16.30 -3.49 -12.98
C SER A 58 17.29 -4.61 -13.32
N VAL A 59 16.85 -5.64 -14.03
CA VAL A 59 17.74 -6.74 -14.48
C VAL A 59 18.82 -6.24 -15.42
N VAL A 60 18.45 -5.39 -16.42
CA VAL A 60 19.41 -4.81 -17.38
C VAL A 60 20.41 -3.89 -16.68
N VAL A 61 19.94 -3.09 -15.73
CA VAL A 61 20.77 -2.14 -14.98
C VAL A 61 21.73 -2.86 -14.04
N ALA A 62 21.32 -3.99 -13.44
CA ALA A 62 22.14 -4.74 -12.51
C ALA A 62 23.49 -5.22 -13.12
N VAL A 63 23.52 -5.48 -14.42
CA VAL A 63 24.73 -5.92 -15.14
C VAL A 63 25.56 -4.76 -15.70
N SER A 64 25.12 -3.51 -15.54
CA SER A 64 25.83 -2.32 -16.00
C SER A 64 26.95 -1.90 -15.07
N PRO A 65 28.10 -1.42 -15.53
CA PRO A 65 29.19 -0.89 -14.71
C PRO A 65 28.79 0.30 -13.82
N ARG A 66 27.77 1.06 -14.23
CA ARG A 66 27.15 2.16 -13.47
C ARG A 66 25.82 1.78 -12.85
N GLY A 67 25.50 0.48 -12.82
CA GLY A 67 24.20 -0.06 -12.42
C GLY A 67 23.75 0.39 -11.04
N ILE A 68 24.66 0.51 -10.06
CA ILE A 68 24.32 0.91 -8.70
C ILE A 68 23.68 2.29 -8.63
N LEU A 69 24.21 3.29 -9.34
CA LEU A 69 23.64 4.65 -9.33
C LEU A 69 22.26 4.70 -10.01
N ILE A 70 22.13 4.00 -11.12
CA ILE A 70 20.86 3.91 -11.85
C ILE A 70 19.84 3.12 -11.02
N MET A 71 20.29 2.05 -10.33
CA MET A 71 19.44 1.26 -9.44
C MET A 71 18.90 2.10 -8.27
N CYS A 72 19.75 2.96 -7.66
CA CYS A 72 19.29 3.91 -6.63
C CYS A 72 18.22 4.86 -7.16
N ALA A 73 18.37 5.37 -8.39
CA ALA A 73 17.34 6.21 -9.01
C ALA A 73 16.06 5.44 -9.31
N LEU A 74 16.16 4.19 -9.78
CA LEU A 74 15.04 3.28 -10.00
C LEU A 74 14.29 2.97 -8.71
N MET A 75 14.98 2.80 -7.58
CA MET A 75 14.35 2.56 -6.27
C MET A 75 13.32 3.66 -5.93
N GLY A 76 13.63 4.93 -6.26
CA GLY A 76 12.65 6.01 -6.10
C GLY A 76 11.42 5.87 -7.00
N ALA A 77 11.54 5.27 -8.18
CA ALA A 77 10.39 5.01 -9.06
C ALA A 77 9.52 3.85 -8.56
N TRP A 78 10.14 2.87 -7.90
CA TRP A 78 9.44 1.71 -7.35
C TRP A 78 8.44 2.04 -6.24
N ILE A 79 8.64 3.14 -5.51
CA ILE A 79 7.74 3.51 -4.41
C ILE A 79 6.37 3.96 -4.92
N ILE A 80 6.32 4.58 -6.12
CA ILE A 80 5.09 5.16 -6.68
C ILE A 80 3.94 4.15 -6.76
N PRO A 81 4.11 2.98 -7.41
CA PRO A 81 3.02 2.01 -7.51
C PRO A 81 2.54 1.47 -6.17
N TYR A 82 3.43 1.36 -5.17
CA TYR A 82 3.03 0.91 -3.83
C TYR A 82 2.27 1.97 -3.04
N LEU A 83 2.59 3.25 -3.23
CA LEU A 83 1.87 4.34 -2.56
C LEU A 83 0.45 4.52 -3.08
N LEU A 84 0.20 4.29 -4.38
CA LEU A 84 -1.08 4.54 -5.03
C LEU A 84 -2.30 3.95 -4.26
N PRO A 85 -2.34 2.65 -3.92
CA PRO A 85 -3.49 2.07 -3.23
C PRO A 85 -3.73 2.69 -1.85
N GLY A 86 -2.65 2.97 -1.11
CA GLY A 86 -2.75 3.54 0.23
C GLY A 86 -3.18 4.99 0.24
N VAL A 87 -2.63 5.82 -0.65
CA VAL A 87 -2.94 7.25 -0.75
C VAL A 87 -4.38 7.49 -1.20
N ILE A 88 -4.88 6.70 -2.15
CA ILE A 88 -6.22 6.89 -2.71
C ILE A 88 -7.30 6.33 -1.80
N VAL A 89 -7.08 5.13 -1.24
CA VAL A 89 -8.11 4.46 -0.44
C VAL A 89 -8.06 4.88 1.04
N ASN A 90 -6.90 5.29 1.54
CA ASN A 90 -6.69 5.73 2.93
C ASN A 90 -7.25 4.75 3.98
N LYS A 91 -7.12 3.44 3.74
CA LYS A 91 -7.60 2.40 4.65
C LYS A 91 -6.47 1.46 5.06
N PRO A 92 -6.52 0.92 6.30
CA PRO A 92 -5.56 -0.07 6.77
C PRO A 92 -5.52 -1.28 5.83
N GLY A 93 -4.32 -1.72 5.46
CA GLY A 93 -4.14 -2.88 4.60
C GLY A 93 -4.22 -2.62 3.09
N ALA A 94 -4.60 -1.42 2.63
CA ALA A 94 -4.68 -1.09 1.21
C ALA A 94 -3.34 -1.28 0.49
N PHE A 95 -2.23 -0.95 1.13
CA PHE A 95 -0.88 -1.16 0.60
C PHE A 95 -0.61 -2.65 0.33
N VAL A 96 -0.93 -3.51 1.30
CA VAL A 96 -0.64 -4.95 1.23
C VAL A 96 -1.49 -5.63 0.16
N ILE A 97 -2.78 -5.30 0.11
CA ILE A 97 -3.69 -5.86 -0.91
C ILE A 97 -3.26 -5.38 -2.31
N GLY A 98 -2.94 -4.10 -2.48
CA GLY A 98 -2.42 -3.57 -3.74
C GLY A 98 -1.10 -4.25 -4.14
N GLY A 99 -0.17 -4.42 -3.20
CA GLY A 99 1.08 -5.14 -3.40
C GLY A 99 0.88 -6.61 -3.77
N LEU A 100 -0.11 -7.29 -3.18
CA LEU A 100 -0.47 -8.66 -3.53
C LEU A 100 -0.98 -8.74 -4.98
N VAL A 101 -1.88 -7.86 -5.38
CA VAL A 101 -2.40 -7.81 -6.76
C VAL A 101 -1.27 -7.54 -7.76
N MET A 102 -0.41 -6.54 -7.48
CA MET A 102 0.78 -6.28 -8.30
C MET A 102 1.70 -7.49 -8.36
N GLY A 103 1.92 -8.17 -7.23
CA GLY A 103 2.74 -9.36 -7.12
C GLY A 103 2.23 -10.52 -7.97
N VAL A 104 0.93 -10.79 -7.91
CA VAL A 104 0.29 -11.84 -8.74
C VAL A 104 0.46 -11.54 -10.22
N ILE A 105 0.19 -10.31 -10.66
CA ILE A 105 0.38 -9.92 -12.06
C ILE A 105 1.85 -10.03 -12.47
N SER A 106 2.76 -9.55 -11.62
CA SER A 106 4.20 -9.61 -11.87
C SER A 106 4.73 -11.04 -11.95
N ALA A 107 4.15 -11.98 -11.20
CA ALA A 107 4.54 -13.39 -11.23
C ALA A 107 4.37 -14.02 -12.61
N PHE A 108 3.39 -13.56 -13.39
CA PHE A 108 3.15 -14.04 -14.76
C PHE A 108 3.90 -13.23 -15.82
N LEU A 109 4.19 -11.95 -15.55
CA LEU A 109 4.70 -11.02 -16.54
C LEU A 109 6.18 -10.67 -16.37
N THR A 110 6.83 -11.10 -15.29
CA THR A 110 8.26 -10.78 -15.05
C THR A 110 9.12 -12.02 -14.95
N PRO A 111 10.43 -11.91 -15.22
CA PRO A 111 11.36 -13.04 -15.12
C PRO A 111 11.50 -13.59 -13.69
N GLN A 112 11.04 -12.84 -12.68
CA GLN A 112 11.10 -13.25 -11.28
C GLN A 112 10.10 -14.37 -10.95
N GLY A 113 9.06 -14.57 -11.77
CA GLY A 113 8.06 -15.61 -11.54
C GLY A 113 7.37 -15.49 -10.18
N PRO A 114 7.05 -16.61 -9.51
CA PRO A 114 6.31 -16.62 -8.23
C PRO A 114 6.97 -15.82 -7.11
N THR A 115 8.30 -15.63 -7.13
CA THR A 115 9.01 -14.84 -6.12
C THR A 115 8.64 -13.36 -6.16
N ALA A 116 8.11 -12.87 -7.30
CA ALA A 116 7.60 -11.53 -7.44
C ALA A 116 6.45 -11.23 -6.46
N ILE A 117 5.64 -12.25 -6.11
CA ILE A 117 4.54 -12.08 -5.13
C ILE A 117 5.11 -11.66 -3.78
N LEU A 118 6.10 -12.41 -3.29
CA LEU A 118 6.74 -12.11 -2.01
C LEU A 118 7.44 -10.76 -2.05
N GLY A 119 8.20 -10.46 -3.10
CA GLY A 119 8.89 -9.19 -3.27
C GLY A 119 7.93 -7.99 -3.25
N ASN A 120 6.81 -8.08 -3.97
CA ASN A 120 5.81 -7.00 -4.02
C ASN A 120 5.07 -6.83 -2.69
N VAL A 121 4.73 -7.93 -1.99
CA VAL A 121 4.08 -7.86 -0.67
C VAL A 121 5.03 -7.26 0.37
N ILE A 122 6.30 -7.69 0.39
CA ILE A 122 7.31 -7.14 1.30
C ILE A 122 7.53 -5.64 1.01
N GLY A 123 7.65 -5.25 -0.27
CA GLY A 123 7.76 -3.85 -0.68
C GLY A 123 6.57 -3.01 -0.21
N ALA A 124 5.35 -3.53 -0.38
CA ALA A 124 4.14 -2.90 0.11
C ALA A 124 4.11 -2.77 1.65
N CYS A 125 4.61 -3.77 2.38
CA CYS A 125 4.76 -3.70 3.83
C CYS A 125 5.76 -2.62 4.25
N TYR A 126 6.87 -2.47 3.55
CA TYR A 126 7.87 -1.43 3.83
C TYR A 126 7.29 -0.02 3.66
N VAL A 127 6.47 0.18 2.63
CA VAL A 127 5.77 1.46 2.39
C VAL A 127 4.67 1.67 3.42
N GLY A 128 3.93 0.62 3.80
CA GLY A 128 2.83 0.69 4.75
C GLY A 128 3.26 0.79 6.22
N ALA A 129 4.49 0.35 6.56
CA ALA A 129 4.96 0.30 7.95
C ALA A 129 4.91 1.66 8.67
N PRO A 130 5.39 2.79 8.10
CA PRO A 130 5.28 4.09 8.75
C PRO A 130 3.85 4.53 9.00
N VAL A 131 2.96 4.29 8.03
CA VAL A 131 1.53 4.60 8.15
C VAL A 131 0.89 3.77 9.26
N ALA A 132 1.29 2.51 9.39
CA ALA A 132 0.86 1.62 10.47
C ALA A 132 1.38 2.07 11.83
N LEU A 133 2.65 2.51 11.93
CA LEU A 133 3.24 3.06 13.15
C LEU A 133 2.47 4.28 13.67
N PHE A 134 1.97 5.12 12.79
CA PHE A 134 1.08 6.22 13.15
C PHE A 134 -0.39 5.79 13.30
N LEU A 135 -0.66 4.48 13.46
CA LEU A 135 -1.97 3.88 13.67
C LEU A 135 -3.01 4.33 12.63
N TYR A 136 -2.60 4.62 11.41
CA TYR A 136 -3.46 5.12 10.33
C TYR A 136 -4.26 6.40 10.69
N ARG A 137 -3.80 7.16 11.68
CA ARG A 137 -4.49 8.37 12.15
C ARG A 137 -4.07 9.64 11.42
N ARG A 138 -2.87 9.64 10.82
CA ARG A 138 -2.32 10.81 10.14
C ARG A 138 -1.91 10.45 8.72
N TRP A 139 -2.69 10.91 7.78
CA TRP A 139 -2.43 10.77 6.33
C TRP A 139 -1.84 12.09 5.82
N THR A 140 -0.67 12.46 6.31
CA THR A 140 0.04 13.69 5.97
C THR A 140 1.23 13.39 5.07
N TRP A 141 1.63 14.34 4.25
CA TRP A 141 2.75 14.20 3.33
C TRP A 141 4.06 13.76 4.01
N TRP A 142 4.31 14.18 5.24
CA TRP A 142 5.46 13.74 6.04
C TRP A 142 5.49 12.22 6.29
N VAL A 143 4.33 11.61 6.45
CA VAL A 143 4.24 10.15 6.64
C VAL A 143 4.59 9.43 5.34
N TYR A 144 4.23 9.98 4.21
CA TYR A 144 4.61 9.43 2.91
C TYR A 144 6.10 9.64 2.62
N ALA A 145 6.67 10.79 3.00
CA ALA A 145 8.11 11.02 2.93
C ALA A 145 8.88 10.01 3.81
N ALA A 146 8.43 9.78 5.04
CA ALA A 146 8.99 8.76 5.92
C ALA A 146 8.88 7.35 5.30
N SER A 147 7.76 7.04 4.62
CA SER A 147 7.59 5.79 3.89
C SER A 147 8.64 5.64 2.77
N GLY A 148 8.97 6.73 2.08
CA GLY A 148 10.02 6.75 1.06
C GLY A 148 11.40 6.44 1.64
N VAL A 149 11.76 7.08 2.74
CA VAL A 149 13.04 6.85 3.41
C VAL A 149 13.16 5.41 3.91
N ILE A 150 12.11 4.90 4.57
CA ILE A 150 12.11 3.53 5.11
C ILE A 150 12.14 2.51 3.97
N PHE A 151 11.35 2.71 2.91
CA PHE A 151 11.36 1.85 1.74
C PHE A 151 12.74 1.80 1.10
N GLY A 152 13.38 2.96 0.87
CA GLY A 152 14.72 3.03 0.30
C GLY A 152 15.78 2.38 1.19
N GLY A 153 15.73 2.62 2.50
CA GLY A 153 16.66 2.06 3.48
C GLY A 153 16.53 0.54 3.60
N LEU A 154 15.32 0.02 3.73
CA LEU A 154 15.07 -1.41 3.87
C LEU A 154 15.38 -2.16 2.56
N ASN A 155 15.07 -1.60 1.41
CA ASN A 155 15.48 -2.18 0.14
C ASN A 155 17.00 -2.19 -0.01
N ALA A 156 17.69 -1.09 0.31
CA ALA A 156 19.14 -1.04 0.28
C ALA A 156 19.77 -2.10 1.20
N ALA A 157 19.22 -2.30 2.42
CA ALA A 157 19.66 -3.33 3.34
C ALA A 157 19.37 -4.75 2.80
N THR A 158 18.22 -4.97 2.18
CA THR A 158 17.86 -6.26 1.57
C THR A 158 18.78 -6.59 0.39
N TYR A 159 19.08 -5.62 -0.46
CA TYR A 159 19.99 -5.82 -1.59
C TYR A 159 21.43 -6.02 -1.15
N SER A 160 21.91 -5.27 -0.15
CA SER A 160 23.27 -5.46 0.39
C SER A 160 23.44 -6.80 1.09
N GLY A 161 22.43 -7.23 1.86
CA GLY A 161 22.47 -8.50 2.57
C GLY A 161 22.18 -9.72 1.69
N GLY A 162 21.18 -9.62 0.80
CA GLY A 162 20.73 -10.73 -0.04
C GLY A 162 21.63 -11.01 -1.25
N PHE A 163 22.24 -9.96 -1.83
CA PHE A 163 23.10 -10.09 -3.01
C PHE A 163 24.58 -9.89 -2.70
N GLN A 164 24.95 -9.74 -1.42
CA GLN A 164 26.34 -9.48 -0.98
C GLN A 164 27.00 -8.29 -1.71
N ILE A 165 26.19 -7.34 -2.17
CA ILE A 165 26.68 -6.13 -2.85
C ILE A 165 27.11 -5.16 -1.74
N ALA A 166 28.42 -4.96 -1.62
CA ALA A 166 28.97 -3.96 -0.70
C ALA A 166 28.62 -2.54 -1.19
N LEU A 167 27.52 -1.99 -0.68
CA LEU A 167 27.17 -0.60 -0.93
C LEU A 167 28.06 0.31 -0.08
N THR A 168 28.78 1.24 -0.71
CA THR A 168 29.47 2.29 0.01
C THR A 168 28.45 3.20 0.70
N GLY A 169 28.74 3.70 1.92
CA GLY A 169 27.82 4.54 2.68
C GLY A 169 27.23 5.71 1.89
N ARG A 170 27.99 6.29 0.95
CA ARG A 170 27.52 7.32 0.03
C ARG A 170 26.44 6.80 -0.94
N GLN A 171 26.56 5.58 -1.43
CA GLN A 171 25.59 4.97 -2.34
C GLN A 171 24.29 4.63 -1.61
N THR A 172 24.37 4.18 -0.38
CA THR A 172 23.21 3.96 0.50
C THR A 172 22.46 5.26 0.77
N ALA A 173 23.21 6.34 1.10
CA ALA A 173 22.62 7.66 1.34
C ALA A 173 21.94 8.22 0.08
N LEU A 174 22.53 8.04 -1.09
CA LEU A 174 21.91 8.44 -2.37
C LEU A 174 20.65 7.64 -2.66
N GLY A 175 20.65 6.33 -2.42
CA GLY A 175 19.47 5.48 -2.60
C GLY A 175 18.28 5.94 -1.75
N ILE A 176 18.55 6.24 -0.48
CA ILE A 176 17.55 6.78 0.46
C ILE A 176 17.03 8.14 -0.02
N ALA A 177 17.95 9.06 -0.40
CA ALA A 177 17.59 10.41 -0.84
C ALA A 177 16.77 10.42 -2.13
N PHE A 178 17.04 9.51 -3.07
CA PHE A 178 16.25 9.38 -4.31
C PHE A 178 14.86 8.81 -4.04
N ALA A 179 14.72 7.87 -3.10
CA ALA A 179 13.43 7.36 -2.68
C ALA A 179 12.58 8.46 -2.03
N ASP A 180 13.19 9.28 -1.17
CA ASP A 180 12.52 10.38 -0.46
C ASP A 180 12.03 11.49 -1.41
N ARG A 181 12.87 11.95 -2.34
CA ARG A 181 12.50 13.02 -3.27
C ARG A 181 11.26 12.74 -4.11
N LYS A 182 10.96 11.48 -4.39
CA LYS A 182 9.81 11.09 -5.22
C LYS A 182 8.55 10.78 -4.41
N SER A 183 8.66 10.66 -3.10
CA SER A 183 7.50 10.47 -2.21
C SER A 183 6.77 11.78 -1.88
N VAL A 184 7.33 12.93 -2.28
CA VAL A 184 6.83 14.29 -1.96
C VAL A 184 6.12 14.96 -3.16
N VAL A 185 6.08 14.30 -4.33
CA VAL A 185 5.32 14.75 -5.50
C VAL A 185 4.00 14.04 -5.58
#